data_be01c1b79d3bc38dde00640fbce18a10
#
_entry.id   be01c1b79d3bc38dde00640fbce18a10
#
_cell.length_a   1.000
_cell.length_b   1.000
_cell.length_c   1.000
_cell.angle_alpha   90.00
_cell.angle_beta   90.00
_cell.angle_gamma   90.00
#
_symmetry.space_group_name_H-M   'P 1'
#
loop_
_entity.id
_entity.type
_entity.pdbx_description
1 polymer ?
#
loop_
_entity_poly.entity_id
_entity_poly.type
_entity_poly.pdbx_seq_one_letter_code
_entity_poly.pdbx_strand_id
1 'polypeptide(L)'
;MKRLPLLAALXLLCASALSAQPLMSVGYFNGGGDVTAGPGGDIDKLDVRQITHLNYSFGLIYNDEKXETNAAXKDPAHLHEIWLSPKVQADLQKLPALRKQNPDLKVLLSVGGWGARGFSGAAATAESRAVFIRSAQKIIQQYGLDGIDLDWEFPVNGAWGLVASQPADRDNFTALLKSLREAVGEQKLVTIAVGANAESPKSWVDVKAVAPVLNYINLMTYDMAYGTQYFNSNLYDSSHWPTVAAADKYSADFVVNNYLAAGLKPSQMNLGIGFYGRVPKRAVEPGIDWTKPDAQNNPVTQPYFGPQQIALFASLGYDLSKDTYVKYNDIVGKLLNDPQKRFTEHWDDEAKVPWLSVQSAEGKPLFALSYENPRSVAIKADYXKAKGLAGAMFWEYGADDQNQLARQLAESLGIKH
;
A
#
# COMPACT_ATOMS: atom_id res chain seq x y z
N MET A 1 44.07 29.00 -61.37
CA MET A 1 43.65 29.00 -59.94
C MET A 1 42.24 28.53 -59.85
N LYS A 2 42.08 27.21 -59.52
CA LYS A 2 40.77 26.58 -59.44
C LYS A 2 40.33 26.54 -57.97
N ARG A 3 39.15 27.08 -57.72
CA ARG A 3 38.55 27.10 -56.37
C ARG A 3 37.75 25.83 -56.20
N LEU A 4 38.10 25.02 -55.19
CA LEU A 4 37.28 23.87 -54.76
C LEU A 4 36.13 24.38 -53.87
N PRO A 5 34.92 23.81 -54.00
CA PRO A 5 33.85 24.13 -53.03
C PRO A 5 33.96 23.27 -51.79
N LEU A 6 33.79 23.92 -50.67
CA LEU A 6 33.71 23.27 -49.36
C LEU A 6 32.35 22.60 -49.25
N LEU A 7 32.28 21.28 -49.17
CA LEU A 7 31.07 20.58 -48.82
C LEU A 7 30.96 20.58 -47.30
N ALA A 8 29.97 21.29 -46.81
CA ALA A 8 29.60 21.24 -45.40
C ALA A 8 28.71 20.01 -45.19
N ALA A 9 29.21 19.03 -44.47
CA ALA A 9 28.43 17.90 -44.06
C ALA A 9 27.61 18.30 -42.83
N LEU A 10 26.30 18.40 -42.99
CA LEU A 10 25.36 18.59 -41.89
C LEU A 10 25.10 17.25 -41.21
N UNK A 11 25.41 16.85 -40.20
CA UNK A 11 25.15 15.89 -39.56
C UNK A 11 24.03 16.02 -38.95
N LEU A 12 23.24 15.51 -39.28
CA LEU A 12 22.01 15.35 -38.59
C LEU A 12 22.23 14.50 -37.33
N LEU A 13 22.29 15.17 -36.25
CA LEU A 13 22.19 14.50 -34.95
C LEU A 13 20.75 14.10 -34.78
N CYS A 14 20.45 12.85 -35.08
CA CYS A 14 19.20 12.23 -34.63
C CYS A 14 19.34 12.04 -33.11
N ALA A 15 18.83 12.98 -32.35
CA ALA A 15 18.57 12.75 -30.94
C ALA A 15 17.44 11.73 -30.89
N SER A 16 17.79 10.46 -30.64
CA SER A 16 16.78 9.47 -30.29
C SER A 16 16.19 9.96 -28.98
N ALA A 17 14.95 10.40 -29.03
CA ALA A 17 14.20 10.70 -27.83
C ALA A 17 14.06 9.37 -27.06
N LEU A 18 14.74 9.30 -25.91
CA LEU A 18 14.52 8.20 -24.98
C LEU A 18 13.05 8.27 -24.60
N SER A 19 12.28 7.29 -25.06
CA SER A 19 10.89 7.21 -24.63
C SER A 19 10.86 7.01 -23.12
N ALA A 20 10.10 7.83 -22.44
CA ALA A 20 9.93 7.70 -21.01
C ALA A 20 9.36 6.32 -20.69
N GLN A 21 9.85 5.70 -19.62
CA GLN A 21 9.28 4.45 -19.13
C GLN A 21 7.79 4.64 -18.87
N PRO A 22 6.94 3.72 -19.34
CA PRO A 22 5.51 3.85 -19.05
C PRO A 22 5.27 3.80 -17.54
N LEU A 23 4.41 4.67 -17.08
CA LEU A 23 4.03 4.68 -15.68
C LEU A 23 3.16 3.47 -15.38
N MET A 24 3.30 2.93 -14.18
CA MET A 24 2.53 1.76 -13.81
C MET A 24 1.44 2.09 -12.80
N SER A 25 0.37 1.33 -12.83
CA SER A 25 -0.63 1.29 -11.77
C SER A 25 -0.70 -0.14 -11.28
N VAL A 26 -0.28 -0.35 -10.04
CA VAL A 26 -0.25 -1.66 -9.42
C VAL A 26 -1.46 -1.74 -8.48
N GLY A 27 -2.43 -2.59 -8.82
CA GLY A 27 -3.63 -2.73 -8.01
C GLY A 27 -3.58 -3.98 -7.16
N TYR A 28 -3.69 -3.80 -5.84
CA TYR A 28 -3.92 -4.93 -4.95
C TYR A 28 -5.37 -5.36 -5.05
N PHE A 29 -5.57 -6.66 -5.12
CA PHE A 29 -6.90 -7.27 -5.01
C PHE A 29 -6.89 -8.22 -3.83
N ASN A 30 -7.70 -7.92 -2.81
CA ASN A 30 -7.79 -8.74 -1.61
C ASN A 30 -8.71 -9.92 -1.87
N GLY A 31 -8.27 -10.87 -2.69
CA GLY A 31 -9.11 -11.99 -3.11
C GLY A 31 -9.20 -13.09 -2.05
N GLY A 32 -8.12 -13.31 -1.34
CA GLY A 32 -8.08 -14.34 -0.30
C GLY A 32 -8.67 -13.92 1.02
N GLY A 33 -8.93 -12.63 1.19
CA GLY A 33 -9.25 -12.08 2.50
C GLY A 33 -7.99 -11.95 3.33
N ASP A 34 -8.07 -11.26 4.43
CA ASP A 34 -6.98 -11.23 5.39
C ASP A 34 -7.54 -11.26 6.80
N VAL A 35 -6.65 -11.30 7.78
CA VAL A 35 -7.07 -11.46 9.16
C VAL A 35 -7.89 -10.28 9.68
N THR A 36 -7.77 -9.12 9.04
CA THR A 36 -8.47 -7.90 9.47
C THR A 36 -9.56 -7.45 8.51
N ALA A 37 -9.44 -7.75 7.22
CA ALA A 37 -10.33 -7.17 6.20
C ALA A 37 -11.54 -8.05 5.87
N GLY A 38 -11.64 -9.23 6.46
CA GLY A 38 -12.79 -10.10 6.25
C GLY A 38 -12.69 -10.92 4.97
N PRO A 39 -13.83 -11.41 4.48
CA PRO A 39 -13.82 -12.33 3.32
C PRO A 39 -13.28 -11.65 2.08
N GLY A 40 -12.66 -12.44 1.21
CA GLY A 40 -12.06 -11.92 -0.01
C GLY A 40 -13.08 -11.48 -1.05
N GLY A 41 -12.63 -10.66 -1.98
CA GLY A 41 -13.46 -10.17 -3.06
C GLY A 41 -13.74 -11.23 -4.13
N ASP A 42 -14.62 -10.88 -5.05
CA ASP A 42 -15.03 -11.77 -6.15
C ASP A 42 -14.19 -11.44 -7.39
N ILE A 43 -13.28 -12.34 -7.76
CA ILE A 43 -12.40 -12.14 -8.90
C ILE A 43 -13.16 -12.00 -10.21
N ASP A 44 -14.35 -12.60 -10.30
CA ASP A 44 -15.14 -12.52 -11.51
C ASP A 44 -15.68 -11.11 -11.78
N LYS A 45 -15.65 -10.24 -10.77
CA LYS A 45 -16.11 -8.85 -10.92
C LYS A 45 -14.98 -7.87 -11.24
N LEU A 46 -13.75 -8.34 -11.31
CA LEU A 46 -12.62 -7.43 -11.58
C LEU A 46 -12.64 -6.92 -13.03
N ASP A 47 -12.38 -5.63 -13.16
CA ASP A 47 -12.09 -5.01 -14.45
C ASP A 47 -10.63 -4.55 -14.40
N VAL A 48 -9.73 -5.32 -15.00
CA VAL A 48 -8.30 -5.08 -14.92
C VAL A 48 -7.77 -4.22 -16.07
N ARG A 49 -8.66 -3.61 -16.85
CA ARG A 49 -8.22 -2.76 -17.95
C ARG A 49 -7.59 -1.46 -17.48
N GLN A 50 -7.86 -1.05 -16.23
CA GLN A 50 -7.34 0.21 -15.68
C GLN A 50 -5.97 0.07 -15.02
N ILE A 51 -5.38 -1.12 -15.00
CA ILE A 51 -4.10 -1.31 -14.32
C ILE A 51 -3.08 -1.95 -15.23
N THR A 52 -1.81 -1.83 -14.85
CA THR A 52 -0.72 -2.49 -15.53
C THR A 52 -0.29 -3.77 -14.83
N HIS A 53 -0.45 -3.81 -13.52
CA HIS A 53 -0.01 -4.92 -12.66
C HIS A 53 -1.11 -5.24 -11.66
N LEU A 54 -1.41 -6.51 -11.49
CA LEU A 54 -2.34 -6.98 -10.47
C LEU A 54 -1.55 -7.72 -9.41
N ASN A 55 -1.64 -7.26 -8.17
CA ASN A 55 -1.12 -7.98 -7.00
C ASN A 55 -2.27 -8.76 -6.38
N TYR A 56 -2.32 -10.05 -6.65
CA TYR A 56 -3.33 -10.91 -6.03
C TYR A 56 -2.92 -11.20 -4.59
N SER A 57 -3.76 -10.90 -3.64
CA SER A 57 -3.46 -10.97 -2.20
C SER A 57 -4.36 -11.97 -1.52
N PHE A 58 -3.89 -12.81 -0.66
CA PHE A 58 -2.50 -13.03 -0.24
C PHE A 58 -2.20 -14.51 -0.18
N GLY A 59 -0.97 -14.88 -0.55
CA GLY A 59 -0.40 -16.13 -0.05
C GLY A 59 0.09 -15.90 1.37
N LEU A 60 0.09 -16.94 2.17
CA LEU A 60 0.59 -16.89 3.54
C LEU A 60 1.73 -17.89 3.68
N ILE A 61 2.34 -17.97 4.88
CA ILE A 61 3.51 -18.82 5.08
C ILE A 61 3.19 -19.85 6.15
N TYR A 62 3.44 -21.13 5.85
CA TYR A 62 3.43 -22.15 6.87
C TYR A 62 4.45 -21.79 7.95
N ASN A 63 4.02 -21.74 9.20
CA ASN A 63 4.89 -21.25 10.27
C ASN A 63 4.60 -21.93 11.59
N ASP A 64 5.55 -21.80 12.51
CA ASP A 64 5.45 -22.38 13.84
C ASP A 64 5.33 -21.30 14.94
N GLU A 65 4.90 -20.10 14.57
CA GLU A 65 4.70 -19.03 15.56
C GLU A 65 3.54 -19.37 16.48
N LYS A 66 3.75 -19.13 17.74
CA LYS A 66 2.75 -19.49 18.77
C LYS A 66 1.41 -18.77 18.58
N UNK A 67 1.49 -17.78 18.03
CA UNK A 67 0.38 -16.98 17.88
C UNK A 67 -0.40 -17.27 16.68
N GLU A 68 0.11 -18.02 15.92
CA GLU A 68 -0.62 -18.37 14.70
C GLU A 68 -1.93 -19.06 15.03
N THR A 69 -3.02 -18.48 14.55
CA THR A 69 -4.36 -19.03 14.84
C THR A 69 -4.93 -19.85 13.69
N ASN A 70 -4.36 -19.75 12.48
CA ASN A 70 -4.82 -20.53 11.34
C ASN A 70 -4.14 -21.91 11.37
N ALA A 71 -4.88 -22.93 11.75
CA ALA A 71 -4.35 -24.29 11.87
C ALA A 71 -3.77 -24.81 10.56
N ALA A 72 -4.28 -24.38 9.45
CA ALA A 72 -3.77 -24.80 8.15
C ALA A 72 -2.32 -24.34 7.88
N UNK A 73 -1.92 -23.40 8.36
CA UNK A 73 -0.70 -22.89 8.19
C UNK A 73 0.27 -23.42 9.07
N LYS A 74 -0.09 -24.45 9.89
CA LYS A 74 0.78 -24.95 10.98
C LYS A 74 1.36 -26.35 10.74
N ASP A 75 1.13 -26.95 9.60
CA ASP A 75 1.65 -28.27 9.28
C ASP A 75 3.19 -28.26 9.22
N PRO A 76 3.90 -28.95 10.12
CA PRO A 76 5.36 -28.89 10.11
C PRO A 76 6.01 -29.53 8.88
N ALA A 77 5.30 -30.41 8.16
CA ALA A 77 5.83 -30.99 6.94
C ALA A 77 6.03 -29.96 5.84
N HIS A 78 5.35 -28.82 5.93
CA HIS A 78 5.43 -27.75 4.92
C HIS A 78 6.04 -26.47 5.47
N LEU A 79 6.62 -26.53 6.67
CA LEU A 79 7.16 -25.34 7.34
C LEU A 79 8.00 -24.48 6.40
N HIS A 80 7.70 -23.18 6.36
CA HIS A 80 8.32 -22.11 5.54
C HIS A 80 7.88 -22.08 4.08
N GLU A 81 7.06 -23.01 3.61
CA GLU A 81 6.47 -22.92 2.27
C GLU A 81 5.35 -21.88 2.27
N ILE A 82 5.04 -21.40 1.07
CA ILE A 82 3.87 -20.53 0.87
C ILE A 82 2.62 -21.41 0.90
N TRP A 83 1.64 -20.97 1.67
CA TRP A 83 0.32 -21.60 1.76
C TRP A 83 -0.69 -20.79 0.96
N LEU A 84 -1.48 -21.47 0.15
CA LEU A 84 -2.57 -20.84 -0.60
C LEU A 84 -3.88 -21.45 -0.14
N SER A 85 -4.84 -20.60 0.27
CA SER A 85 -6.15 -21.11 0.64
C SER A 85 -6.86 -21.71 -0.57
N PRO A 86 -7.88 -22.54 -0.36
CA PRO A 86 -8.65 -23.06 -1.52
C PRO A 86 -9.22 -21.96 -2.41
N LYS A 87 -9.68 -20.84 -1.82
CA LYS A 87 -10.19 -19.75 -2.62
C LYS A 87 -9.10 -19.11 -3.48
N VAL A 88 -7.91 -18.89 -2.91
CA VAL A 88 -6.79 -18.33 -3.66
C VAL A 88 -6.41 -19.26 -4.81
N GLN A 89 -6.34 -20.57 -4.56
CA GLN A 89 -6.02 -21.53 -5.61
C GLN A 89 -7.05 -21.46 -6.74
N ALA A 90 -8.34 -21.40 -6.40
CA ALA A 90 -9.39 -21.33 -7.41
C ALA A 90 -9.31 -20.04 -8.20
N ASP A 91 -9.05 -18.92 -7.52
CA ASP A 91 -8.93 -17.61 -8.18
C ASP A 91 -7.74 -17.57 -9.14
N LEU A 92 -6.61 -18.12 -8.73
CA LEU A 92 -5.41 -18.09 -9.59
C LEU A 92 -5.60 -18.92 -10.84
N GLN A 93 -6.50 -19.89 -10.84
CA GLN A 93 -6.83 -20.63 -12.06
C GLN A 93 -7.65 -19.80 -13.04
N LYS A 94 -8.19 -18.67 -12.60
CA LYS A 94 -9.00 -17.79 -13.45
C LYS A 94 -8.19 -16.67 -14.12
N LEU A 95 -6.89 -16.61 -13.91
CA LEU A 95 -6.06 -15.54 -14.47
C LEU A 95 -6.14 -15.44 -16.01
N PRO A 96 -6.28 -16.55 -16.77
CA PRO A 96 -6.42 -16.40 -18.20
C PRO A 96 -7.59 -15.52 -18.63
N ALA A 97 -8.72 -15.53 -17.89
CA ALA A 97 -9.84 -14.66 -18.20
C ALA A 97 -9.50 -13.18 -18.00
N LEU A 98 -8.70 -12.88 -16.97
CA LEU A 98 -8.25 -11.49 -16.74
C LEU A 98 -7.28 -11.04 -17.84
N ARG A 99 -6.43 -11.93 -18.32
CA ARG A 99 -5.51 -11.60 -19.40
C ARG A 99 -6.22 -11.39 -20.73
N LYS A 100 -7.42 -11.96 -20.90
CA LYS A 100 -8.25 -11.62 -22.07
C LYS A 100 -8.74 -10.18 -22.03
N GLN A 101 -9.06 -9.67 -20.81
CA GLN A 101 -9.43 -8.26 -20.67
C GLN A 101 -8.26 -7.34 -20.99
N ASN A 102 -7.05 -7.75 -20.60
CA ASN A 102 -5.85 -6.91 -20.67
C ASN A 102 -4.65 -7.81 -20.96
N PRO A 103 -4.33 -8.04 -22.25
CA PRO A 103 -3.23 -8.97 -22.60
C PRO A 103 -1.86 -8.57 -22.08
N ASP A 104 -1.64 -7.30 -21.77
CA ASP A 104 -0.36 -6.84 -21.24
C ASP A 104 -0.27 -6.90 -19.72
N LEU A 105 -1.33 -7.33 -19.06
CA LEU A 105 -1.38 -7.36 -17.60
C LEU A 105 -0.29 -8.26 -17.03
N LYS A 106 0.45 -7.73 -16.04
CA LYS A 106 1.36 -8.52 -15.24
C LYS A 106 0.64 -8.92 -13.94
N VAL A 107 0.74 -10.18 -13.56
CA VAL A 107 0.09 -10.68 -12.35
C VAL A 107 1.13 -11.23 -11.41
N LEU A 108 1.15 -10.70 -10.18
CA LEU A 108 2.01 -11.18 -9.11
C LEU A 108 1.15 -11.77 -8.00
N LEU A 109 1.69 -12.76 -7.31
CA LEU A 109 1.12 -13.16 -6.02
C LEU A 109 1.78 -12.31 -4.95
N SER A 110 0.97 -11.65 -4.13
CA SER A 110 1.48 -10.99 -2.93
C SER A 110 1.42 -11.96 -1.77
N VAL A 111 2.52 -12.07 -1.04
CA VAL A 111 2.64 -12.97 0.11
C VAL A 111 2.80 -12.11 1.36
N GLY A 112 1.97 -12.32 2.34
CA GLY A 112 2.06 -11.61 3.60
C GLY A 112 0.84 -10.78 3.93
N GLY A 113 1.03 -9.49 4.13
CA GLY A 113 -0.01 -8.57 4.55
C GLY A 113 -0.02 -8.38 6.05
N TRP A 114 -0.89 -7.48 6.52
CA TRP A 114 -0.94 -7.14 7.94
C TRP A 114 -1.33 -8.36 8.78
N GLY A 115 -0.51 -8.61 9.79
CA GLY A 115 -0.76 -9.73 10.72
C GLY A 115 -0.30 -11.08 10.22
N ALA A 116 0.19 -11.18 8.99
CA ALA A 116 0.66 -12.46 8.45
C ALA A 116 1.97 -12.87 9.12
N ARG A 117 2.02 -14.11 9.58
CA ARG A 117 3.15 -14.65 10.32
C ARG A 117 4.04 -15.50 9.43
N GLY A 118 5.25 -15.75 9.89
CA GLY A 118 6.13 -16.71 9.26
C GLY A 118 7.33 -16.15 8.52
N PHE A 119 7.36 -14.84 8.25
CA PHE A 119 8.50 -14.28 7.49
C PHE A 119 9.82 -14.38 8.24
N SER A 120 9.83 -14.06 9.55
CA SER A 120 11.09 -14.05 10.30
C SER A 120 11.72 -15.45 10.30
N GLY A 121 10.90 -16.49 10.51
CA GLY A 121 11.39 -17.86 10.47
C GLY A 121 11.84 -18.29 9.08
N ALA A 122 11.05 -17.94 8.05
CA ALA A 122 11.40 -18.34 6.68
C ALA A 122 12.69 -17.66 6.22
N ALA A 123 12.94 -16.44 6.65
CA ALA A 123 14.14 -15.69 6.25
C ALA A 123 15.37 -16.05 7.06
N ALA A 124 15.24 -16.77 8.17
CA ALA A 124 16.27 -16.85 9.22
C ALA A 124 17.51 -17.62 8.81
N THR A 125 17.37 -18.68 8.00
CA THR A 125 18.49 -19.53 7.63
C THR A 125 18.51 -19.80 6.13
N ALA A 126 19.66 -20.23 5.62
CA ALA A 126 19.77 -20.60 4.21
C ALA A 126 18.79 -21.73 3.87
N GLU A 127 18.60 -22.68 4.79
CA GLU A 127 17.69 -23.80 4.58
C GLU A 127 16.24 -23.34 4.52
N SER A 128 15.81 -22.50 5.47
CA SER A 128 14.42 -22.02 5.47
C SER A 128 14.14 -21.12 4.27
N ARG A 129 15.10 -20.29 3.90
CA ARG A 129 14.95 -19.46 2.69
C ARG A 129 14.79 -20.32 1.45
N ALA A 130 15.57 -21.41 1.33
CA ALA A 130 15.46 -22.30 0.18
C ALA A 130 14.10 -22.97 0.09
N VAL A 131 13.52 -23.36 1.23
CA VAL A 131 12.16 -23.93 1.26
C VAL A 131 11.14 -22.93 0.74
N PHE A 132 11.18 -21.72 1.25
CA PHE A 132 10.26 -20.66 0.82
C PHE A 132 10.40 -20.43 -0.70
N ILE A 133 11.63 -20.29 -1.18
CA ILE A 133 11.90 -19.96 -2.58
C ILE A 133 11.43 -21.07 -3.51
N ARG A 134 11.67 -22.34 -3.16
CA ARG A 134 11.18 -23.43 -3.98
C ARG A 134 9.66 -23.42 -4.09
N SER A 135 8.95 -23.12 -2.99
CA SER A 135 7.49 -23.03 -3.06
C SER A 135 7.06 -21.86 -3.92
N ALA A 136 7.77 -20.73 -3.86
CA ALA A 136 7.46 -19.58 -4.70
C ALA A 136 7.64 -19.91 -6.19
N GLN A 137 8.75 -20.57 -6.54
CA GLN A 137 9.00 -20.97 -7.93
C GLN A 137 7.91 -21.91 -8.46
N LYS A 138 7.50 -22.87 -7.62
CA LYS A 138 6.46 -23.81 -7.98
C LYS A 138 5.13 -23.11 -8.26
N ILE A 139 4.76 -22.15 -7.41
CA ILE A 139 3.51 -21.41 -7.57
C ILE A 139 3.56 -20.52 -8.81
N ILE A 140 4.66 -19.82 -9.03
CA ILE A 140 4.83 -18.99 -10.22
C ILE A 140 4.64 -19.83 -11.47
N GLN A 141 5.27 -20.99 -11.53
CA GLN A 141 5.18 -21.88 -12.68
C GLN A 141 3.76 -22.45 -12.83
N GLN A 142 3.18 -22.92 -11.74
CA GLN A 142 1.88 -23.59 -11.76
C GLN A 142 0.78 -22.68 -12.29
N TYR A 143 0.78 -21.41 -11.89
CA TYR A 143 -0.30 -20.48 -12.22
C TYR A 143 0.07 -19.48 -13.31
N GLY A 144 1.27 -19.60 -13.88
CA GLY A 144 1.70 -18.69 -14.94
C GLY A 144 1.85 -17.25 -14.46
N LEU A 145 2.36 -17.06 -13.25
CA LEU A 145 2.50 -15.71 -12.70
C LEU A 145 3.71 -15.00 -13.29
N ASP A 146 3.64 -13.68 -13.29
CA ASP A 146 4.74 -12.84 -13.77
C ASP A 146 5.74 -12.49 -12.68
N GLY A 147 5.40 -12.78 -11.42
CA GLY A 147 6.32 -12.52 -10.33
C GLY A 147 5.68 -12.69 -8.98
N ILE A 148 6.38 -12.18 -7.98
CA ILE A 148 5.99 -12.31 -6.58
C ILE A 148 6.30 -11.00 -5.85
N ASP A 149 5.39 -10.63 -4.96
CA ASP A 149 5.48 -9.43 -4.15
C ASP A 149 5.47 -9.87 -2.68
N LEU A 150 6.45 -9.43 -1.91
CA LEU A 150 6.53 -9.80 -0.49
C LEU A 150 6.11 -8.61 0.37
N ASP A 151 5.06 -8.81 1.15
CA ASP A 151 4.51 -7.81 2.05
C ASP A 151 4.77 -8.23 3.50
N TRP A 152 6.03 -8.19 3.90
CA TRP A 152 6.42 -8.49 5.29
C TRP A 152 6.17 -7.24 6.13
N GLU A 153 5.27 -7.33 7.09
CA GLU A 153 4.90 -6.20 7.93
C GLU A 153 5.20 -6.51 9.39
N PHE A 154 6.37 -6.28 9.91
CA PHE A 154 7.54 -5.69 9.25
C PHE A 154 8.80 -6.39 9.72
N PRO A 155 9.87 -6.44 8.91
CA PRO A 155 11.13 -6.97 9.40
C PRO A 155 11.60 -6.18 10.62
N VAL A 156 12.25 -6.83 11.57
CA VAL A 156 12.82 -6.21 12.78
C VAL A 156 11.75 -5.72 13.76
N ASN A 157 10.75 -4.98 13.26
CA ASN A 157 9.72 -4.38 14.10
C ASN A 157 8.63 -5.38 14.52
N GLY A 158 8.28 -6.31 13.63
CA GLY A 158 7.28 -7.32 13.95
C GLY A 158 5.88 -6.78 14.18
N ALA A 159 5.55 -5.63 13.60
CA ALA A 159 4.24 -4.98 13.81
C ALA A 159 3.99 -4.77 15.32
N TRP A 160 5.00 -4.25 15.99
CA TRP A 160 4.96 -3.95 17.42
C TRP A 160 4.56 -5.18 18.26
N GLY A 161 5.06 -6.35 17.87
CA GLY A 161 4.86 -7.60 18.60
C GLY A 161 3.74 -8.48 18.07
N LEU A 162 3.07 -8.06 17.02
CA LEU A 162 1.97 -8.86 16.45
C LEU A 162 2.50 -10.13 15.78
N VAL A 163 3.66 -10.05 15.14
CA VAL A 163 4.28 -11.19 14.47
C VAL A 163 5.72 -11.34 14.95
N ALA A 164 6.29 -12.54 14.77
CA ALA A 164 7.67 -12.80 15.19
C ALA A 164 8.64 -11.91 14.44
N SER A 165 9.67 -11.44 15.14
CA SER A 165 10.70 -10.58 14.56
C SER A 165 12.00 -10.75 15.36
N GLN A 166 13.09 -10.31 14.74
CA GLN A 166 14.41 -10.29 15.40
C GLN A 166 15.28 -9.25 14.68
N PRO A 167 16.33 -8.76 15.36
CA PRO A 167 17.20 -7.76 14.71
C PRO A 167 17.84 -8.26 13.41
N ALA A 168 18.12 -9.56 13.30
CA ALA A 168 18.71 -10.12 12.10
C ALA A 168 17.77 -10.11 10.90
N ASP A 169 16.49 -9.82 11.08
CA ASP A 169 15.51 -9.78 9.99
C ASP A 169 15.97 -8.90 8.83
N ARG A 170 16.59 -7.76 9.14
CA ARG A 170 17.03 -6.82 8.12
C ARG A 170 17.99 -7.49 7.13
N ASP A 171 19.04 -8.12 7.64
CA ASP A 171 20.01 -8.82 6.79
C ASP A 171 19.43 -10.11 6.23
N ASN A 172 18.61 -10.81 6.99
CA ASN A 172 17.98 -12.03 6.52
C ASN A 172 17.00 -11.75 5.38
N PHE A 173 16.29 -10.62 5.42
CA PHE A 173 15.39 -10.24 4.32
C PHE A 173 16.21 -9.94 3.06
N THR A 174 17.33 -9.23 3.22
CA THR A 174 18.23 -8.99 2.10
C THR A 174 18.66 -10.31 1.47
N ALA A 175 19.09 -11.28 2.29
CA ALA A 175 19.51 -12.59 1.79
C ALA A 175 18.37 -13.31 1.08
N LEU A 176 17.16 -13.25 1.64
CA LEU A 176 15.99 -13.88 1.03
C LEU A 176 15.73 -13.28 -0.37
N LEU A 177 15.74 -11.96 -0.48
CA LEU A 177 15.45 -11.29 -1.74
C LEU A 177 16.52 -11.56 -2.80
N LYS A 178 17.79 -11.57 -2.40
CA LYS A 178 18.86 -11.90 -3.33
C LYS A 178 18.74 -13.33 -3.86
N SER A 179 18.48 -14.29 -2.97
CA SER A 179 18.31 -15.68 -3.37
C SER A 179 17.04 -15.89 -4.20
N LEU A 180 15.98 -15.17 -3.89
CA LEU A 180 14.74 -15.25 -4.66
C LEU A 180 14.96 -14.73 -6.09
N ARG A 181 15.63 -13.59 -6.23
CA ARG A 181 15.96 -13.05 -7.56
C ARG A 181 16.80 -14.05 -8.36
N GLU A 182 17.80 -14.63 -7.74
CA GLU A 182 18.66 -15.61 -8.41
C GLU A 182 17.83 -16.81 -8.89
N ALA A 183 16.91 -17.27 -8.06
CA ALA A 183 16.10 -18.45 -8.35
C ALA A 183 15.08 -18.22 -9.47
N VAL A 184 14.42 -17.06 -9.49
CA VAL A 184 13.36 -16.84 -10.49
C VAL A 184 13.89 -16.24 -11.80
N GLY A 185 15.10 -15.69 -11.77
CA GLY A 185 15.73 -15.12 -12.97
C GLY A 185 15.30 -13.69 -13.23
N GLU A 186 15.88 -13.10 -14.28
CA GLU A 186 15.70 -11.67 -14.57
C GLU A 186 14.35 -11.35 -15.20
N GLN A 187 13.63 -12.35 -15.72
CA GLN A 187 12.38 -12.11 -16.44
C GLN A 187 11.17 -12.04 -15.51
N LYS A 188 11.29 -12.51 -14.29
CA LYS A 188 10.18 -12.45 -13.34
C LYS A 188 10.31 -11.23 -12.45
N LEU A 189 9.19 -10.70 -12.03
CA LEU A 189 9.14 -9.54 -11.14
C LEU A 189 9.33 -9.99 -9.70
N VAL A 190 10.20 -9.29 -8.98
CA VAL A 190 10.36 -9.45 -7.53
C VAL A 190 10.19 -8.08 -6.92
N THR A 191 9.19 -7.92 -6.06
CA THR A 191 8.85 -6.63 -5.47
C THR A 191 8.56 -6.80 -4.00
N ILE A 192 8.57 -5.68 -3.28
CA ILE A 192 8.16 -5.67 -1.87
C ILE A 192 7.27 -4.46 -1.62
N ALA A 193 6.47 -4.53 -0.56
CA ALA A 193 5.75 -3.38 -0.02
C ALA A 193 6.37 -3.02 1.32
N VAL A 194 6.57 -1.73 1.55
CA VAL A 194 7.27 -1.25 2.75
C VAL A 194 6.45 -0.19 3.46
N GLY A 195 6.69 -0.06 4.75
CA GLY A 195 5.93 0.82 5.61
C GLY A 195 6.25 2.29 5.45
N ALA A 196 5.31 3.12 5.87
CA ALA A 196 5.45 4.59 5.85
C ALA A 196 6.28 5.11 7.02
N ASN A 197 6.57 4.29 8.02
CA ASN A 197 7.30 4.73 9.20
C ASN A 197 8.72 5.15 8.84
N ALA A 198 9.21 6.21 9.49
CA ALA A 198 10.56 6.71 9.23
C ALA A 198 11.64 5.67 9.53
N GLU A 199 11.38 4.77 10.50
CA GLU A 199 12.33 3.70 10.83
C GLU A 199 12.46 2.64 9.75
N SER A 200 11.44 2.48 8.88
CA SER A 200 11.47 1.41 7.89
C SER A 200 12.70 1.50 6.98
N PRO A 201 12.97 2.61 6.30
CA PRO A 201 14.18 2.66 5.46
C PRO A 201 15.47 2.80 6.24
N LYS A 202 15.42 3.16 7.53
CA LYS A 202 16.63 3.30 8.34
C LYS A 202 17.11 1.97 8.92
N SER A 203 16.17 1.19 9.49
CA SER A 203 16.60 0.05 10.30
C SER A 203 15.83 -1.24 10.03
N TRP A 204 14.71 -1.21 9.30
CA TRP A 204 13.96 -2.45 9.05
C TRP A 204 14.34 -3.09 7.72
N VAL A 205 14.56 -2.29 6.69
CA VAL A 205 14.90 -2.75 5.33
C VAL A 205 16.19 -2.07 4.90
N ASP A 206 17.14 -2.88 4.41
CA ASP A 206 18.39 -2.35 3.85
C ASP A 206 18.14 -1.96 2.39
N VAL A 207 17.69 -0.73 2.20
CA VAL A 207 17.23 -0.26 0.89
C VAL A 207 18.32 -0.36 -0.16
N LYS A 208 19.55 0.06 0.16
CA LYS A 208 20.67 0.00 -0.79
C LYS A 208 20.98 -1.42 -1.22
N ALA A 209 20.84 -2.37 -0.28
CA ALA A 209 21.16 -3.76 -0.57
C ALA A 209 20.07 -4.45 -1.38
N VAL A 210 18.79 -4.13 -1.14
CA VAL A 210 17.70 -4.84 -1.81
C VAL A 210 17.32 -4.21 -3.15
N ALA A 211 17.51 -2.90 -3.32
CA ALA A 211 17.06 -2.22 -4.54
C ALA A 211 17.63 -2.86 -5.82
N PRO A 212 18.92 -3.26 -5.86
CA PRO A 212 19.44 -3.85 -7.11
C PRO A 212 18.77 -5.15 -7.53
N VAL A 213 18.17 -5.90 -6.62
CA VAL A 213 17.53 -7.18 -6.97
C VAL A 213 16.02 -7.07 -7.11
N LEU A 214 15.44 -5.90 -6.84
CA LEU A 214 14.01 -5.67 -6.95
C LEU A 214 13.68 -4.90 -8.21
N ASN A 215 12.51 -5.17 -8.78
CA ASN A 215 12.02 -4.39 -9.91
C ASN A 215 11.53 -3.03 -9.45
N TYR A 216 10.79 -3.00 -8.34
CA TYR A 216 10.34 -1.76 -7.73
C TYR A 216 9.89 -2.05 -6.31
N ILE A 217 9.69 -0.98 -5.55
CA ILE A 217 9.23 -1.05 -4.16
C ILE A 217 7.93 -0.25 -4.08
N ASN A 218 6.91 -0.86 -3.49
CA ASN A 218 5.63 -0.22 -3.24
C ASN A 218 5.66 0.42 -1.86
N LEU A 219 5.49 1.74 -1.81
CA LEU A 219 5.43 2.46 -0.54
C LEU A 219 3.99 2.45 -0.04
N MET A 220 3.78 1.94 1.16
CA MET A 220 2.44 1.93 1.75
C MET A 220 2.15 3.29 2.40
N THR A 221 2.00 4.31 1.57
CA THR A 221 1.80 5.70 1.99
C THR A 221 0.33 5.93 2.33
N TYR A 222 -0.15 5.11 3.24
CA TYR A 222 -1.49 5.18 3.82
C TYR A 222 -1.42 4.59 5.23
N ASP A 223 -2.54 4.52 5.92
CA ASP A 223 -2.61 4.12 7.33
C ASP A 223 -1.84 5.09 8.23
N MET A 224 -1.70 6.33 7.80
CA MET A 224 -0.93 7.31 8.56
C MET A 224 -1.75 7.97 9.66
N ALA A 225 -3.06 7.73 9.71
CA ALA A 225 -3.93 8.26 10.75
C ALA A 225 -3.91 7.44 12.04
N TYR A 226 -2.84 6.68 12.28
CA TYR A 226 -2.65 5.99 13.55
C TYR A 226 -2.00 6.96 14.54
N GLY A 227 -2.35 6.82 15.80
CA GLY A 227 -1.79 7.68 16.83
C GLY A 227 -2.39 9.07 16.80
N THR A 228 -1.55 10.07 16.69
CA THR A 228 -1.97 11.48 16.75
C THR A 228 -2.18 12.11 15.37
N GLN A 229 -1.84 11.41 14.31
CA GLN A 229 -2.00 11.92 12.95
C GLN A 229 -3.47 11.84 12.55
N TYR A 230 -3.95 12.88 11.84
CA TYR A 230 -5.36 12.95 11.43
C TYR A 230 -5.63 12.38 10.05
N PHE A 231 -4.68 12.52 9.14
CA PHE A 231 -4.89 12.16 7.75
C PHE A 231 -4.41 10.74 7.49
N ASN A 232 -5.23 9.99 6.78
CA ASN A 232 -4.87 8.61 6.41
C ASN A 232 -3.75 8.56 5.38
N SER A 233 -3.79 9.47 4.40
CA SER A 233 -2.89 9.37 3.25
C SER A 233 -2.64 10.73 2.60
N ASN A 234 -2.44 11.76 3.42
CA ASN A 234 -2.16 13.11 2.94
C ASN A 234 -0.88 13.14 2.11
N LEU A 235 -0.89 13.93 1.05
CA LEU A 235 0.31 14.09 0.20
C LEU A 235 1.37 14.92 0.91
N TYR A 236 0.95 16.01 1.56
CA TYR A 236 1.83 16.91 2.30
C TYR A 236 1.29 17.13 3.70
N ASP A 237 2.12 17.68 4.58
CA ASP A 237 1.68 18.08 5.91
C ASP A 237 0.69 19.25 5.80
N SER A 238 -0.08 19.49 6.85
CA SER A 238 -1.07 20.58 6.86
C SER A 238 -0.97 21.38 8.15
N SER A 239 -0.94 22.70 8.01
CA SER A 239 -0.96 23.60 9.15
C SER A 239 -2.36 23.80 9.72
N HIS A 240 -3.39 23.29 9.05
CA HIS A 240 -4.78 23.46 9.46
C HIS A 240 -5.15 22.60 10.66
N TRP A 241 -4.37 21.60 10.99
CA TRP A 241 -4.69 20.63 12.02
C TRP A 241 -3.67 20.70 13.15
N PRO A 242 -4.03 20.21 14.34
CA PRO A 242 -3.15 20.39 15.50
C PRO A 242 -1.76 19.84 15.27
N THR A 243 -0.79 20.53 15.84
CA THR A 243 0.61 20.12 15.75
C THR A 243 0.80 18.78 16.48
N VAL A 244 1.49 17.87 15.81
CA VAL A 244 1.90 16.61 16.40
C VAL A 244 3.42 16.57 16.45
N ALA A 245 3.97 15.68 17.28
CA ALA A 245 5.41 15.53 17.34
C ALA A 245 5.98 15.16 15.98
N ALA A 246 7.21 15.62 15.69
CA ALA A 246 7.84 15.35 14.40
C ALA A 246 7.89 13.86 14.10
N ALA A 247 8.07 13.03 15.13
CA ALA A 247 8.12 11.58 14.93
C ALA A 247 6.77 10.99 14.50
N ASP A 248 5.69 11.71 14.75
CA ASP A 248 4.33 11.25 14.40
C ASP A 248 3.76 11.97 13.18
N LYS A 249 4.53 12.87 12.57
CA LYS A 249 4.10 13.57 11.36
C LYS A 249 4.42 12.72 10.15
N TYR A 250 3.41 12.38 9.39
CA TYR A 250 3.58 11.62 8.17
C TYR A 250 2.88 12.32 7.02
N SER A 251 3.45 12.18 5.84
CA SER A 251 2.81 12.52 4.59
C SER A 251 3.44 11.64 3.52
N ALA A 252 2.78 11.49 2.40
CA ALA A 252 3.37 10.68 1.32
C ALA A 252 4.71 11.28 0.89
N ASP A 253 4.79 12.61 0.78
CA ASP A 253 6.04 13.27 0.40
C ASP A 253 7.17 13.01 1.42
N PHE A 254 6.84 13.04 2.70
CA PHE A 254 7.81 12.72 3.76
C PHE A 254 8.36 11.30 3.58
N VAL A 255 7.47 10.33 3.32
CA VAL A 255 7.88 8.93 3.13
C VAL A 255 8.74 8.78 1.88
N VAL A 256 8.34 9.39 0.77
CA VAL A 256 9.11 9.36 -0.47
C VAL A 256 10.53 9.89 -0.21
N ASN A 257 10.64 11.03 0.46
CA ASN A 257 11.94 11.63 0.73
C ASN A 257 12.80 10.75 1.63
N ASN A 258 12.20 10.03 2.58
CA ASN A 258 12.95 9.11 3.43
C ASN A 258 13.53 7.94 2.64
N TYR A 259 12.76 7.40 1.68
CA TYR A 259 13.27 6.30 0.86
C TYR A 259 14.30 6.78 -0.16
N LEU A 260 14.14 8.00 -0.70
CA LEU A 260 15.17 8.59 -1.54
C LEU A 260 16.48 8.76 -0.77
N ALA A 261 16.40 9.26 0.47
CA ALA A 261 17.57 9.45 1.31
C ALA A 261 18.25 8.11 1.64
N ALA A 262 17.49 7.02 1.68
CA ALA A 262 18.03 5.70 1.94
C ALA A 262 18.67 5.06 0.70
N GLY A 263 18.57 5.70 -0.47
CA GLY A 263 19.23 5.25 -1.68
C GLY A 263 18.33 4.63 -2.74
N LEU A 264 17.02 4.66 -2.55
CA LEU A 264 16.11 4.14 -3.56
C LEU A 264 15.98 5.16 -4.70
N LYS A 265 16.07 4.69 -5.94
CA LYS A 265 15.88 5.57 -7.09
C LYS A 265 14.39 5.88 -7.27
N PRO A 266 14.04 7.10 -7.69
CA PRO A 266 12.64 7.40 -7.97
C PRO A 266 12.00 6.41 -8.94
N SER A 267 12.72 5.98 -9.97
CA SER A 267 12.21 5.06 -10.97
C SER A 267 11.94 3.65 -10.46
N GLN A 268 12.30 3.35 -9.21
CA GLN A 268 12.00 2.08 -8.57
C GLN A 268 10.91 2.20 -7.50
N MET A 269 10.18 3.32 -7.46
CA MET A 269 9.30 3.63 -6.34
C MET A 269 7.88 3.85 -6.83
N ASN A 270 6.92 3.14 -6.23
CA ASN A 270 5.50 3.40 -6.46
C ASN A 270 4.90 4.06 -5.24
N LEU A 271 4.15 5.14 -5.47
CA LEU A 271 3.42 5.82 -4.40
C LEU A 271 2.16 5.03 -4.09
N GLY A 272 1.96 4.69 -2.83
CA GLY A 272 0.76 3.97 -2.40
C GLY A 272 -0.41 4.90 -2.19
N ILE A 273 -1.58 4.48 -2.66
CA ILE A 273 -2.83 5.22 -2.56
C ILE A 273 -3.84 4.30 -1.89
N GLY A 274 -4.41 4.75 -0.76
CA GLY A 274 -5.42 3.97 -0.06
C GLY A 274 -6.80 4.29 -0.61
N PHE A 275 -7.50 3.28 -1.12
CA PHE A 275 -8.87 3.46 -1.62
C PHE A 275 -9.87 3.35 -0.48
N TYR A 276 -9.55 4.02 0.63
CA TYR A 276 -10.34 3.98 1.86
C TYR A 276 -9.94 5.15 2.74
N GLY A 277 -10.76 5.44 3.71
CA GLY A 277 -10.42 6.39 4.75
C GLY A 277 -10.28 5.70 6.08
N ARG A 278 -9.76 6.43 7.05
CA ARG A 278 -9.70 5.95 8.43
C ARG A 278 -10.26 7.00 9.35
N VAL A 279 -11.08 6.55 10.28
CA VAL A 279 -11.52 7.41 11.38
C VAL A 279 -10.31 7.58 12.29
N PRO A 280 -9.79 8.80 12.47
CA PRO A 280 -8.60 8.96 13.30
C PRO A 280 -8.91 8.60 14.74
N LYS A 281 -7.92 8.05 15.43
CA LYS A 281 -8.11 7.60 16.81
C LYS A 281 -8.52 8.72 17.74
N ARG A 282 -8.20 9.96 17.40
CA ARG A 282 -8.67 11.13 18.13
C ARG A 282 -9.62 11.87 17.23
N ALA A 283 -10.90 11.75 17.51
CA ALA A 283 -11.94 12.45 16.77
C ALA A 283 -12.09 13.81 17.39
N VAL A 284 -11.55 14.81 16.74
CA VAL A 284 -11.32 16.10 17.38
C VAL A 284 -11.78 17.24 16.50
N GLU A 285 -11.92 18.40 17.12
CA GLU A 285 -12.18 19.65 16.42
C GLU A 285 -10.88 20.19 15.83
N PRO A 286 -10.96 20.82 14.64
CA PRO A 286 -9.78 21.50 14.12
C PRO A 286 -9.26 22.55 15.11
N GLY A 287 -7.96 22.69 15.19
CA GLY A 287 -7.33 23.69 16.03
C GLY A 287 -7.02 23.25 17.45
N ILE A 288 -7.44 22.04 17.84
CA ILE A 288 -7.09 21.53 19.17
C ILE A 288 -5.71 20.85 19.11
N ASP A 289 -4.86 21.22 20.04
CA ASP A 289 -3.51 20.64 20.12
C ASP A 289 -3.55 19.43 21.05
N TRP A 290 -3.61 18.24 20.45
CA TRP A 290 -3.73 16.99 21.17
C TRP A 290 -2.41 16.46 21.71
N THR A 291 -1.31 17.20 21.47
CA THR A 291 -0.03 16.85 22.09
C THR A 291 0.03 17.34 23.53
N LYS A 292 -0.87 18.24 23.93
CA LYS A 292 -0.87 18.82 25.27
C LYS A 292 -1.76 18.01 26.20
N PRO A 293 -1.43 18.02 27.49
CA PRO A 293 -2.30 17.37 28.46
C PRO A 293 -3.68 18.05 28.54
N ASP A 294 -4.62 17.34 29.12
CA ASP A 294 -5.94 17.92 29.38
C ASP A 294 -5.88 18.98 30.48
N ALA A 295 -7.03 19.58 30.78
CA ALA A 295 -7.11 20.65 31.79
C ALA A 295 -6.70 20.18 33.18
N GLN A 296 -6.70 18.88 33.45
CA GLN A 296 -6.29 18.29 34.70
C GLN A 296 -4.85 17.79 34.66
N ASN A 297 -4.11 18.16 33.60
CA ASN A 297 -2.71 17.79 33.40
C ASN A 297 -2.48 16.28 33.19
N ASN A 298 -3.51 15.56 32.68
CA ASN A 298 -3.37 14.15 32.32
C ASN A 298 -3.06 14.02 30.85
N PRO A 299 -2.24 13.04 30.45
CA PRO A 299 -2.05 12.75 29.05
C PRO A 299 -3.39 12.40 28.39
N VAL A 300 -3.66 12.94 27.20
CA VAL A 300 -4.89 12.62 26.51
C VAL A 300 -4.68 11.30 25.77
N THR A 301 -5.03 10.20 26.43
CA THR A 301 -4.80 8.88 25.88
C THR A 301 -6.07 8.13 25.52
N GLN A 302 -7.16 8.33 26.29
CA GLN A 302 -8.39 7.56 26.11
C GLN A 302 -9.58 8.33 26.61
N PRO A 303 -10.77 8.09 26.08
CA PRO A 303 -11.01 7.34 24.85
C PRO A 303 -10.67 8.19 23.62
N TYR A 304 -10.23 7.53 22.57
CA TYR A 304 -9.96 8.24 21.33
C TYR A 304 -11.24 8.71 20.67
N PHE A 305 -12.31 7.93 20.84
CA PHE A 305 -13.60 8.27 20.24
C PHE A 305 -14.60 8.60 21.34
N GLY A 306 -15.35 9.65 21.12
CA GLY A 306 -16.46 9.98 22.02
C GLY A 306 -17.60 9.00 21.85
N PRO A 307 -18.47 8.88 22.87
CA PRO A 307 -19.61 7.97 22.76
C PRO A 307 -20.53 8.28 21.57
N GLN A 308 -20.69 9.55 21.23
CA GLN A 308 -21.54 9.94 20.10
C GLN A 308 -20.97 9.47 18.77
N GLN A 309 -19.64 9.51 18.61
CA GLN A 309 -19.00 9.01 17.40
C GLN A 309 -19.11 7.51 17.31
N ILE A 310 -18.86 6.80 18.40
CA ILE A 310 -19.00 5.36 18.44
C ILE A 310 -20.42 4.97 18.00
N ALA A 311 -21.43 5.65 18.57
CA ALA A 311 -22.82 5.37 18.24
C ALA A 311 -23.15 5.69 16.79
N LEU A 312 -22.64 6.81 16.29
CA LEU A 312 -22.86 7.19 14.89
C LEU A 312 -22.31 6.15 13.93
N PHE A 313 -21.05 5.77 14.11
CA PHE A 313 -20.44 4.80 13.21
C PHE A 313 -21.06 3.42 13.38
N ALA A 314 -21.47 3.05 14.59
CA ALA A 314 -22.19 1.80 14.81
C ALA A 314 -23.52 1.79 14.03
N SER A 315 -24.22 2.92 13.99
CA SER A 315 -25.47 3.00 13.23
C SER A 315 -25.26 2.84 11.72
N LEU A 316 -24.03 3.04 11.26
CA LEU A 316 -23.67 2.87 9.85
C LEU A 316 -23.01 1.51 9.57
N GLY A 317 -22.91 0.67 10.60
CA GLY A 317 -22.38 -0.66 10.46
C GLY A 317 -20.91 -0.82 10.80
N TYR A 318 -20.30 0.15 11.47
CA TYR A 318 -18.87 0.12 11.80
C TYR A 318 -18.65 0.02 13.29
N ASP A 319 -17.80 -0.91 13.68
CA ASP A 319 -17.40 -1.09 15.08
C ASP A 319 -15.99 -0.47 15.23
N LEU A 320 -15.96 0.78 15.71
CA LEU A 320 -14.68 1.51 15.85
C LEU A 320 -13.75 0.88 16.88
N SER A 321 -14.26 0.01 17.75
CA SER A 321 -13.39 -0.72 18.68
C SER A 321 -12.54 -1.78 17.97
N LYS A 322 -12.98 -2.21 16.79
CA LYS A 322 -12.27 -3.25 16.03
C LYS A 322 -11.44 -2.69 14.90
N ASP A 323 -11.98 -1.71 14.16
CA ASP A 323 -11.26 -1.15 13.02
C ASP A 323 -11.79 0.23 12.71
N THR A 324 -10.90 1.05 12.18
CA THR A 324 -11.24 2.43 11.78
C THR A 324 -11.31 2.59 10.26
N TYR A 325 -11.17 1.53 9.52
CA TYR A 325 -11.12 1.48 8.06
C TYR A 325 -12.52 1.64 7.48
N VAL A 326 -12.67 2.58 6.54
CA VAL A 326 -13.93 2.81 5.84
C VAL A 326 -13.62 2.84 4.34
N LYS A 327 -14.08 1.84 3.61
CA LYS A 327 -13.75 1.76 2.19
C LYS A 327 -14.45 2.85 1.37
N TYR A 328 -13.84 3.19 0.24
CA TYR A 328 -14.36 4.25 -0.62
C TYR A 328 -15.82 4.03 -1.00
N ASN A 329 -16.21 2.78 -1.32
CA ASN A 329 -17.60 2.46 -1.63
C ASN A 329 -18.55 2.97 -0.57
N ASP A 330 -18.19 2.80 0.69
CA ASP A 330 -19.05 3.18 1.80
C ASP A 330 -18.98 4.67 2.06
N ILE A 331 -17.83 5.30 1.81
CA ILE A 331 -17.74 6.76 1.96
C ILE A 331 -18.73 7.44 1.01
N VAL A 332 -18.71 7.04 -0.26
CA VAL A 332 -19.60 7.66 -1.24
C VAL A 332 -21.03 7.13 -1.16
N GLY A 333 -21.21 5.87 -0.79
CA GLY A 333 -22.54 5.26 -0.79
C GLY A 333 -23.30 5.39 0.51
N LYS A 334 -22.61 5.54 1.64
CA LYS A 334 -23.24 5.62 2.96
C LYS A 334 -23.03 6.97 3.63
N LEU A 335 -21.77 7.42 3.72
CA LEU A 335 -21.48 8.64 4.48
C LEU A 335 -21.91 9.88 3.72
N LEU A 336 -21.42 10.05 2.50
CA LEU A 336 -21.81 11.20 1.68
C LEU A 336 -23.27 11.15 1.21
N ASN A 337 -23.87 9.98 1.26
CA ASN A 337 -25.25 9.77 0.85
C ASN A 337 -26.18 9.54 2.05
N ASP A 338 -25.74 9.90 3.23
CA ASP A 338 -26.47 9.74 4.48
C ASP A 338 -27.83 10.47 4.40
N PRO A 339 -28.97 9.77 4.59
CA PRO A 339 -30.26 10.44 4.54
C PRO A 339 -30.40 11.56 5.56
N GLN A 340 -29.70 11.49 6.68
CA GLN A 340 -29.73 12.54 7.71
C GLN A 340 -28.73 13.65 7.43
N LYS A 341 -27.92 13.53 6.36
CA LYS A 341 -26.96 14.54 5.92
C LYS A 341 -26.02 14.99 7.03
N ARG A 342 -25.53 14.01 7.80
CA ARG A 342 -24.68 14.31 8.95
C ARG A 342 -23.23 14.61 8.55
N PHE A 343 -22.82 14.18 7.35
CA PHE A 343 -21.42 14.32 6.91
C PHE A 343 -21.30 15.42 5.86
N THR A 344 -20.24 16.22 5.98
CA THR A 344 -19.94 17.30 5.02
C THR A 344 -18.53 17.07 4.48
N GLU A 345 -18.39 17.10 3.17
CA GLU A 345 -17.08 16.94 2.53
C GLU A 345 -16.35 18.28 2.50
N HIS A 346 -15.07 18.21 2.85
CA HIS A 346 -14.15 19.35 2.80
C HIS A 346 -12.92 18.95 2.03
N TRP A 347 -12.14 19.93 1.63
CA TRP A 347 -10.86 19.73 0.96
C TRP A 347 -9.77 20.46 1.74
N ASP A 348 -8.67 19.78 2.02
CA ASP A 348 -7.52 20.43 2.64
C ASP A 348 -6.49 20.72 1.55
N ASP A 349 -6.30 22.00 1.25
CA ASP A 349 -5.46 22.40 0.12
C ASP A 349 -3.97 22.31 0.40
N GLU A 350 -3.57 22.10 1.65
CA GLU A 350 -2.16 21.81 1.96
C GLU A 350 -1.89 20.30 1.89
N ALA A 351 -2.76 19.51 2.53
CA ALA A 351 -2.63 18.07 2.54
C ALA A 351 -2.99 17.41 1.21
N LYS A 352 -3.78 18.12 0.37
CA LYS A 352 -4.24 17.67 -0.94
C LYS A 352 -5.11 16.41 -0.84
N VAL A 353 -5.96 16.36 0.16
CA VAL A 353 -6.92 15.26 0.32
C VAL A 353 -8.26 15.80 0.80
N PRO A 354 -9.35 15.08 0.49
CA PRO A 354 -10.65 15.39 1.07
C PRO A 354 -10.73 14.83 2.48
N TRP A 355 -11.63 15.43 3.27
CA TRP A 355 -11.94 14.91 4.59
C TRP A 355 -13.43 15.22 4.89
N LEU A 356 -13.98 14.46 5.82
CA LEU A 356 -15.37 14.64 6.22
C LEU A 356 -15.45 15.17 7.64
N SER A 357 -16.36 16.09 7.86
CA SER A 357 -16.77 16.47 9.20
C SER A 357 -18.16 15.93 9.49
N VAL A 358 -18.44 15.80 10.78
CA VAL A 358 -19.78 15.50 11.27
C VAL A 358 -20.04 16.51 12.40
N GLN A 359 -21.29 16.93 12.57
CA GLN A 359 -21.58 17.89 13.62
C GLN A 359 -21.76 17.21 14.97
N SER A 360 -21.20 17.83 16.00
CA SER A 360 -21.45 17.42 17.37
C SER A 360 -22.90 17.78 17.76
N ALA A 361 -23.32 17.34 18.96
CA ALA A 361 -24.63 17.68 19.49
C ALA A 361 -24.81 19.20 19.63
N GLU A 362 -23.71 19.94 19.81
CA GLU A 362 -23.71 21.40 19.94
C GLU A 362 -23.57 22.11 18.59
N GLY A 363 -23.59 21.36 17.49
CA GLY A 363 -23.53 21.94 16.17
C GLY A 363 -22.12 22.28 15.67
N LYS A 364 -21.08 21.82 16.38
CA LYS A 364 -19.69 22.08 15.95
C LYS A 364 -19.21 20.97 15.02
N PRO A 365 -18.47 21.30 13.94
CA PRO A 365 -17.92 20.27 13.09
C PRO A 365 -16.85 19.47 13.81
N LEU A 366 -16.93 18.14 13.73
CA LEU A 366 -15.94 17.23 14.24
C LEU A 366 -15.28 16.53 13.06
N PHE A 367 -13.99 16.28 13.15
CA PHE A 367 -13.28 15.53 12.10
C PHE A 367 -13.76 14.08 12.13
N ALA A 368 -14.26 13.60 11.01
CA ALA A 368 -14.74 12.22 10.95
C ALA A 368 -13.70 11.28 10.32
N LEU A 369 -13.17 11.64 9.14
CA LEU A 369 -12.11 10.87 8.49
C LEU A 369 -11.58 11.62 7.28
N SER A 370 -10.36 11.26 6.87
CA SER A 370 -9.84 11.66 5.56
C SER A 370 -9.80 10.44 4.65
N TYR A 371 -9.75 10.69 3.34
CA TYR A 371 -9.84 9.61 2.36
C TYR A 371 -9.27 10.10 1.02
N GLU A 372 -9.47 9.33 -0.04
CA GLU A 372 -9.08 9.71 -1.40
C GLU A 372 -10.31 9.87 -2.26
N ASN A 373 -10.30 10.87 -3.13
CA ASN A 373 -11.34 11.04 -4.14
C ASN A 373 -10.68 11.23 -5.51
N PRO A 374 -11.43 11.35 -6.61
CA PRO A 374 -10.78 11.52 -7.91
C PRO A 374 -9.85 12.72 -7.98
N ARG A 375 -10.17 13.81 -7.29
CA ARG A 375 -9.29 14.99 -7.28
C ARG A 375 -7.95 14.68 -6.64
N SER A 376 -7.94 14.05 -5.47
CA SER A 376 -6.68 13.74 -4.78
C SER A 376 -5.87 12.70 -5.55
N VAL A 377 -6.54 11.73 -6.18
CA VAL A 377 -5.86 10.72 -6.99
C VAL A 377 -5.16 11.38 -8.18
N ALA A 378 -5.84 12.32 -8.85
CA ALA A 378 -5.23 13.04 -9.99
C ALA A 378 -4.02 13.85 -9.55
N ILE A 379 -4.10 14.50 -8.39
CA ILE A 379 -2.98 15.28 -7.86
C ILE A 379 -1.80 14.37 -7.52
N LYS A 380 -2.07 13.20 -6.94
CA LYS A 380 -1.01 12.25 -6.63
C LYS A 380 -0.37 11.69 -7.90
N ALA A 381 -1.16 11.49 -8.97
CA ALA A 381 -0.61 11.09 -10.26
C ALA A 381 0.34 12.15 -10.81
N ASP A 382 -0.01 13.43 -10.70
CA ASP A 382 0.88 14.52 -11.10
C ASP A 382 2.16 14.49 -10.26
N TYR A 383 2.03 14.22 -9.00
CA TYR A 383 3.18 14.06 -8.13
C TYR A 383 4.07 12.90 -8.57
N UNK A 384 3.50 11.75 -8.84
CA UNK A 384 4.15 10.68 -9.30
C UNK A 384 4.98 11.00 -10.39
N LYS A 385 4.48 11.86 -11.38
CA LYS A 385 5.20 12.26 -12.59
C LYS A 385 6.30 13.27 -12.32
N ALA A 386 5.99 14.28 -11.53
CA ALA A 386 6.95 15.36 -11.24
C ALA A 386 8.19 14.84 -10.52
N LYS A 387 8.05 13.83 -9.69
CA LYS A 387 9.15 13.23 -8.95
C LYS A 387 9.88 12.15 -9.75
N GLY A 388 9.37 11.77 -10.90
CA GLY A 388 9.98 10.70 -11.69
C GLY A 388 9.81 9.31 -11.11
N LEU A 389 8.73 9.09 -10.37
CA LEU A 389 8.47 7.78 -9.78
C LEU A 389 8.06 6.76 -10.85
N ALA A 390 8.15 5.49 -10.52
CA ALA A 390 7.74 4.42 -11.43
C ALA A 390 6.23 4.44 -11.70
N GLY A 391 5.46 4.86 -10.73
CA GLY A 391 4.01 4.94 -10.86
C GLY A 391 3.35 4.92 -9.50
N ALA A 392 2.18 4.29 -9.45
CA ALA A 392 1.37 4.20 -8.25
C ALA A 392 1.03 2.75 -7.92
N MET A 393 0.73 2.52 -6.66
CA MET A 393 0.15 1.28 -6.18
C MET A 393 -1.08 1.64 -5.38
N PHE A 394 -2.11 0.81 -5.38
CA PHE A 394 -3.26 1.09 -4.52
C PHE A 394 -3.74 -0.14 -3.77
N TRP A 395 -4.21 0.11 -2.56
CA TRP A 395 -4.92 -0.85 -1.72
C TRP A 395 -6.36 -0.35 -1.64
N GLU A 396 -7.45 -0.95 -2.10
CA GLU A 396 -7.43 -2.18 -2.86
C GLU A 396 -8.68 -2.20 -3.76
N TYR A 397 -8.74 -3.05 -4.73
CA TYR A 397 -9.78 -3.08 -5.75
C TYR A 397 -11.20 -3.21 -5.20
N GLY A 398 -11.39 -4.07 -4.19
CA GLY A 398 -12.73 -4.32 -3.65
C GLY A 398 -13.33 -3.13 -2.92
N ALA A 399 -12.52 -2.12 -2.59
CA ALA A 399 -13.00 -0.92 -1.92
C ALA A 399 -13.52 0.14 -2.90
N ASP A 400 -13.40 -0.10 -4.20
CA ASP A 400 -13.79 0.85 -5.27
C ASP A 400 -14.51 0.06 -6.37
N ASP A 401 -15.68 -0.50 -6.03
CA ASP A 401 -16.35 -1.45 -6.93
C ASP A 401 -16.95 -0.81 -8.16
N GLN A 402 -17.04 0.52 -8.22
CA GLN A 402 -17.44 1.26 -9.42
C GLN A 402 -16.23 1.70 -10.24
N ASN A 403 -15.03 1.36 -9.83
CA ASN A 403 -13.76 1.69 -10.48
C ASN A 403 -13.55 3.19 -10.69
N GLN A 404 -14.08 4.02 -9.79
CA GLN A 404 -13.95 5.47 -9.92
C GLN A 404 -12.52 5.93 -9.70
N LEU A 405 -11.87 5.42 -8.65
CA LEU A 405 -10.51 5.84 -8.32
C LEU A 405 -9.50 5.15 -9.24
N ALA A 406 -9.70 3.87 -9.54
CA ALA A 406 -8.80 3.13 -10.44
C ALA A 406 -8.83 3.75 -11.85
N ARG A 407 -10.02 4.15 -12.32
CA ARG A 407 -10.16 4.77 -13.64
C ARG A 407 -9.51 6.16 -13.65
N GLN A 408 -9.74 6.96 -12.61
CA GLN A 408 -9.10 8.28 -12.52
C GLN A 408 -7.58 8.15 -12.51
N LEU A 409 -7.06 7.18 -11.77
CA LEU A 409 -5.62 6.96 -11.71
C LEU A 409 -5.08 6.59 -13.09
N ALA A 410 -5.73 5.66 -13.77
CA ALA A 410 -5.31 5.23 -15.10
C ALA A 410 -5.31 6.41 -16.08
N GLU A 411 -6.37 7.19 -16.08
CA GLU A 411 -6.49 8.36 -16.95
C GLU A 411 -5.37 9.35 -16.67
N SER A 412 -5.12 9.65 -15.40
CA SER A 412 -4.11 10.61 -15.00
C SER A 412 -2.69 10.11 -15.32
N LEU A 413 -2.47 8.80 -15.30
CA LEU A 413 -1.15 8.22 -15.63
C LEU A 413 -0.97 7.96 -17.12
N GLY A 414 -2.02 8.15 -17.91
CA GLY A 414 -1.94 7.91 -19.36
C GLY A 414 -1.99 6.43 -19.75
N ILE A 415 -2.58 5.60 -18.89
CA ILE A 415 -2.74 4.18 -19.18
C ILE A 415 -3.90 4.00 -20.16
N LYS A 416 -3.62 3.35 -21.29
CA LYS A 416 -4.63 3.12 -22.34
C LYS A 416 -5.21 1.71 -22.22
N HIS A 417 -6.48 1.58 -22.62
CA HIS A 417 -7.22 0.32 -22.50
C HIS A 417 -7.61 -0.25 -23.86
#